data_9a5f97732895ad33c0d5886e97c62010
#
_entry.id   9a5f97732895ad33c0d5886e97c62010
#
_cell.length_a   1.000
_cell.length_b   1.000
_cell.length_c   1.000
_cell.angle_alpha   90.00
_cell.angle_beta   90.00
_cell.angle_gamma   90.00
#
_symmetry.space_group_name_H-M   'P 1'
#
loop_
_entity.id
_entity.type
_entity.pdbx_description
1 polymer ?
#
loop_
_entity_poly.entity_id
_entity_poly.type
_entity_poly.pdbx_seq_one_letter_code
_entity_poly.pdbx_strand_id
1 'polypeptide(L)'
;YCAIGSVKTNIGHLTTAAGVAGIIKILLSLKHKKIPASLHYQSGNSKIQFQKSPFYVNTTLQDWEVEDGCSKENAKRQAAISSFGFSGTNAHMVIEEAPQTKYSYPEQPDYLIVLSARTSEQLREQVKNITKFCQEEEVDLGNMSYTLLLGRKHWNHRLACVVGSRKDLIGSLEKWLEKGRTLKVYVSSLGEGEVREQASLKRYGNECIERCRKSEDSIRYLEDLSTIADLYVQGYGLAFEQLFVHGYSRISLPTYPFAKERYWVEEENEEYRMKNVDGARLLHPLLHQNTSDLTEQRFSSTFTGDEFFMKDHQVKGEKVLPGVAYLEMAREAVKRASGSFSDSNQRIQLNNVVWIRPITVSDKPIEVHIRLFPEENGTIFYEVFTDNPNQEEGPLVHSQGIATLVSSEKISP
;
A
#
# COMPACT_ATOMS: atom_id res chain seq x y z
N TYR A 1 -12.61 18.43 24.34
CA TYR A 1 -13.02 18.56 22.92
C TYR A 1 -12.18 17.62 22.06
N CYS A 2 -12.75 17.06 20.98
CA CYS A 2 -12.09 16.11 20.10
C CYS A 2 -11.98 16.69 18.68
N ALA A 3 -10.75 16.79 18.17
CA ALA A 3 -10.49 17.27 16.81
C ALA A 3 -10.86 16.21 15.78
N ILE A 4 -11.62 16.58 14.75
CA ILE A 4 -11.91 15.74 13.59
C ILE A 4 -11.05 16.18 12.42
N GLY A 5 -10.46 15.22 11.74
CA GLY A 5 -9.67 15.43 10.53
C GLY A 5 -9.79 14.27 9.54
N SER A 6 -9.39 14.50 8.31
CA SER A 6 -9.36 13.47 7.27
C SER A 6 -8.12 13.64 6.39
N VAL A 7 -7.43 12.54 6.10
CA VAL A 7 -6.32 12.52 5.14
C VAL A 7 -6.81 12.64 3.69
N LYS A 8 -8.08 12.40 3.42
CA LYS A 8 -8.67 12.54 2.08
C LYS A 8 -8.59 13.97 1.55
N THR A 9 -8.55 14.97 2.43
CA THR A 9 -8.36 16.38 2.03
C THR A 9 -6.97 16.68 1.48
N ASN A 10 -5.98 15.82 1.77
CA ASN A 10 -4.60 15.96 1.30
C ASN A 10 -4.34 15.18 0.00
N ILE A 11 -4.83 13.94 -0.11
CA ILE A 11 -4.44 12.99 -1.14
C ILE A 11 -5.62 12.31 -1.85
N GLY A 12 -6.85 12.78 -1.62
CA GLY A 12 -8.06 12.16 -2.18
C GLY A 12 -8.45 10.84 -1.49
N HIS A 13 -9.46 10.18 -2.05
CA HIS A 13 -9.97 8.93 -1.52
C HIS A 13 -9.22 7.75 -2.12
N LEU A 14 -8.37 7.09 -1.34
CA LEU A 14 -7.55 5.96 -1.75
C LEU A 14 -8.30 4.60 -1.76
N THR A 15 -9.64 4.63 -1.81
CA THR A 15 -10.49 3.43 -1.81
C THR A 15 -10.11 2.45 -0.69
N THR A 16 -9.65 1.25 -1.02
CA THR A 16 -9.26 0.21 -0.05
C THR A 16 -8.08 0.60 0.85
N ALA A 17 -7.19 1.50 0.40
CA ALA A 17 -6.07 1.99 1.19
C ALA A 17 -6.40 3.20 2.09
N ALA A 18 -7.62 3.74 2.03
CA ALA A 18 -7.99 4.96 2.77
C ALA A 18 -7.87 4.81 4.30
N GLY A 19 -8.22 3.63 4.84
CA GLY A 19 -8.08 3.33 6.26
C GLY A 19 -6.63 3.34 6.71
N VAL A 20 -5.74 2.68 5.97
CA VAL A 20 -4.30 2.63 6.27
C VAL A 20 -3.67 4.01 6.19
N ALA A 21 -4.02 4.82 5.19
CA ALA A 21 -3.56 6.21 5.08
C ALA A 21 -3.98 7.05 6.30
N GLY A 22 -5.20 6.85 6.80
CA GLY A 22 -5.68 7.49 8.03
C GLY A 22 -4.88 7.06 9.27
N ILE A 23 -4.56 5.77 9.40
CA ILE A 23 -3.70 5.25 10.48
C ILE A 23 -2.31 5.91 10.42
N ILE A 24 -1.70 5.99 9.25
CA ILE A 24 -0.40 6.66 9.07
C ILE A 24 -0.46 8.12 9.51
N LYS A 25 -1.52 8.86 9.15
CA LYS A 25 -1.72 10.23 9.60
C LYS A 25 -1.75 10.32 11.13
N ILE A 26 -2.50 9.44 11.80
CA ILE A 26 -2.57 9.40 13.27
C ILE A 26 -1.19 9.09 13.89
N LEU A 27 -0.48 8.07 13.38
CA LEU A 27 0.83 7.71 13.89
C LEU A 27 1.85 8.85 13.76
N LEU A 28 1.83 9.57 12.63
CA LEU A 28 2.66 10.76 12.45
C LEU A 28 2.24 11.89 13.38
N SER A 29 0.95 12.11 13.59
CA SER A 29 0.43 13.10 14.54
C SER A 29 0.89 12.80 15.97
N LEU A 30 0.83 11.56 16.41
CA LEU A 30 1.35 11.11 17.72
C LEU A 30 2.88 11.30 17.82
N LYS A 31 3.62 10.90 16.78
CA LYS A 31 5.08 11.06 16.71
C LYS A 31 5.52 12.52 16.83
N HIS A 32 4.86 13.42 16.08
CA HIS A 32 5.20 14.84 16.05
C HIS A 32 4.46 15.65 17.12
N LYS A 33 3.55 15.04 17.88
CA LYS A 33 2.71 15.69 18.89
C LYS A 33 1.95 16.89 18.33
N LYS A 34 1.43 16.74 17.09
CA LYS A 34 0.71 17.81 16.36
C LYS A 34 -0.54 17.26 15.70
N ILE A 35 -1.57 18.09 15.64
CA ILE A 35 -2.81 17.80 14.91
C ILE A 35 -2.79 18.64 13.63
N PRO A 36 -2.64 18.01 12.44
CA PRO A 36 -2.63 18.73 11.17
C PRO A 36 -4.03 19.19 10.77
N ALA A 37 -4.07 20.25 9.97
CA ALA A 37 -5.31 20.82 9.45
C ALA A 37 -6.07 19.84 8.52
N SER A 38 -7.40 19.94 8.54
CA SER A 38 -8.25 19.46 7.44
C SER A 38 -8.31 20.56 6.39
N LEU A 39 -7.80 20.27 5.18
CA LEU A 39 -7.73 21.25 4.10
C LEU A 39 -9.11 21.46 3.46
N HIS A 40 -9.29 22.60 2.82
CA HIS A 40 -10.49 22.97 2.03
C HIS A 40 -11.81 22.96 2.82
N TYR A 41 -11.77 23.04 4.15
CA TYR A 41 -12.96 23.15 4.99
C TYR A 41 -13.38 24.60 5.09
N GLN A 42 -14.60 24.92 4.64
CA GLN A 42 -15.21 26.26 4.73
C GLN A 42 -16.36 26.31 5.73
N SER A 43 -17.24 25.30 5.70
CA SER A 43 -18.38 25.22 6.60
C SER A 43 -18.78 23.76 6.83
N GLY A 44 -19.34 23.48 8.00
CA GLY A 44 -19.84 22.15 8.35
C GLY A 44 -21.17 21.84 7.67
N ASN A 45 -21.48 20.53 7.54
CA ASN A 45 -22.79 20.09 7.12
C ASN A 45 -23.86 20.62 8.09
N SER A 46 -24.91 21.27 7.59
CA SER A 46 -25.99 21.86 8.39
C SER A 46 -26.75 20.86 9.28
N LYS A 47 -26.67 19.57 8.95
CA LYS A 47 -27.25 18.49 9.77
C LYS A 47 -26.40 18.12 10.98
N ILE A 48 -25.13 18.57 11.05
CA ILE A 48 -24.22 18.28 12.16
C ILE A 48 -24.16 19.50 13.08
N GLN A 49 -24.65 19.32 14.30
CA GLN A 49 -24.66 20.39 15.32
C GLN A 49 -23.33 20.38 16.10
N PHE A 50 -22.22 20.81 15.48
CA PHE A 50 -20.91 20.84 16.14
C PHE A 50 -20.92 21.61 17.47
N GLN A 51 -21.69 22.68 17.57
CA GLN A 51 -21.82 23.50 18.81
C GLN A 51 -22.42 22.73 19.99
N LYS A 52 -23.15 21.63 19.73
CA LYS A 52 -23.75 20.78 20.78
C LYS A 52 -23.00 19.44 20.94
N SER A 53 -21.84 19.31 20.36
CA SER A 53 -21.04 18.09 20.38
C SER A 53 -19.63 18.36 20.95
N PRO A 54 -18.92 17.36 21.45
CA PRO A 54 -17.52 17.52 21.84
C PRO A 54 -16.57 17.62 20.65
N PHE A 55 -17.06 17.55 19.41
CA PHE A 55 -16.25 17.47 18.20
C PHE A 55 -16.12 18.84 17.51
N TYR A 56 -14.96 19.12 16.95
CA TYR A 56 -14.72 20.25 16.07
C TYR A 56 -13.83 19.84 14.90
N VAL A 57 -13.96 20.52 13.74
CA VAL A 57 -13.06 20.31 12.61
C VAL A 57 -11.82 21.15 12.81
N ASN A 58 -10.65 20.51 12.85
CA ASN A 58 -9.39 21.21 12.97
C ASN A 58 -8.97 21.80 11.61
N THR A 59 -8.85 23.12 11.52
CA THR A 59 -8.54 23.86 10.27
C THR A 59 -7.14 24.45 10.23
N THR A 60 -6.37 24.33 11.31
CA THR A 60 -4.99 24.83 11.41
C THR A 60 -4.08 23.78 12.01
N LEU A 61 -2.78 23.86 11.72
CA LEU A 61 -1.81 23.03 12.41
C LEU A 61 -1.71 23.50 13.87
N GLN A 62 -1.94 22.60 14.81
CA GLN A 62 -1.84 22.90 16.24
C GLN A 62 -1.05 21.84 17.00
N ASP A 63 -0.48 22.23 18.14
CA ASP A 63 0.15 21.29 19.05
C ASP A 63 -0.91 20.39 19.70
N TRP A 64 -0.59 19.14 19.84
CA TRP A 64 -1.44 18.15 20.51
C TRP A 64 -1.09 18.10 21.99
N GLU A 65 -1.61 19.04 22.73
CA GLU A 65 -1.43 19.08 24.18
C GLU A 65 -2.30 18.02 24.87
N VAL A 66 -1.85 17.55 26.01
CA VAL A 66 -2.62 16.67 26.89
C VAL A 66 -3.06 17.48 28.08
N GLU A 67 -4.38 17.66 28.28
CA GLU A 67 -4.91 18.44 29.38
C GLU A 67 -4.48 17.85 30.74
N ASP A 68 -4.03 18.71 31.63
CA ASP A 68 -3.47 18.42 32.98
C ASP A 68 -4.52 17.93 34.02
N GLY A 69 -5.60 17.31 33.58
CA GLY A 69 -6.68 16.80 34.46
C GLY A 69 -6.45 15.44 35.10
N CYS A 70 -5.49 14.66 34.61
CA CYS A 70 -5.02 13.41 35.21
C CYS A 70 -3.56 13.56 35.61
N SER A 71 -3.16 12.92 36.71
CA SER A 71 -1.76 12.93 37.17
C SER A 71 -0.77 12.83 35.99
N LYS A 72 0.15 13.79 35.89
CA LYS A 72 1.09 13.99 34.74
C LYS A 72 1.81 12.72 34.23
N GLU A 73 1.88 11.68 35.03
CA GLU A 73 2.56 10.42 34.69
C GLU A 73 1.74 9.47 33.79
N ASN A 74 0.42 9.68 33.62
CA ASN A 74 -0.46 8.75 32.90
C ASN A 74 -1.27 9.37 31.74
N ALA A 75 -1.10 10.68 31.47
CA ALA A 75 -1.81 11.36 30.41
C ALA A 75 -1.22 11.00 29.04
N LYS A 76 -1.97 10.26 28.19
CA LYS A 76 -1.56 9.80 26.87
C LYS A 76 -2.41 10.43 25.79
N ARG A 77 -1.79 10.76 24.65
CA ARG A 77 -2.52 11.15 23.45
C ARG A 77 -3.26 9.94 22.89
N GLN A 78 -4.52 10.13 22.58
CA GLN A 78 -5.38 9.08 22.02
C GLN A 78 -6.11 9.60 20.78
N ALA A 79 -6.26 8.75 19.80
CA ALA A 79 -7.04 9.02 18.60
C ALA A 79 -7.87 7.80 18.20
N ALA A 80 -8.99 8.05 17.53
CA ALA A 80 -9.79 7.00 16.93
C ALA A 80 -9.85 7.18 15.42
N ILE A 81 -9.93 6.08 14.68
CA ILE A 81 -10.15 6.07 13.24
C ILE A 81 -11.31 5.15 12.89
N SER A 82 -12.17 5.65 11.99
CA SER A 82 -13.28 4.89 11.43
C SER A 82 -13.10 4.77 9.92
N SER A 83 -13.26 3.58 9.41
CA SER A 83 -13.29 3.27 7.97
C SER A 83 -14.55 2.48 7.68
N PHE A 84 -15.47 3.11 6.94
CA PHE A 84 -16.77 2.53 6.63
C PHE A 84 -16.88 2.24 5.14
N GLY A 85 -17.02 0.97 4.78
CA GLY A 85 -17.24 0.53 3.40
C GLY A 85 -18.70 0.77 2.98
N PHE A 86 -18.90 1.22 1.75
CA PHE A 86 -20.26 1.42 1.22
C PHE A 86 -21.06 0.12 1.10
N SER A 87 -20.38 -1.03 1.08
CA SER A 87 -20.98 -2.37 1.12
C SER A 87 -21.36 -2.87 2.53
N GLY A 88 -21.13 -2.02 3.56
CA GLY A 88 -21.48 -2.34 4.95
C GLY A 88 -20.34 -2.94 5.80
N THR A 89 -19.17 -3.18 5.21
CA THR A 89 -17.99 -3.60 5.98
C THR A 89 -17.39 -2.40 6.70
N ASN A 90 -17.41 -2.41 8.02
CA ASN A 90 -16.98 -1.31 8.86
C ASN A 90 -15.80 -1.73 9.74
N ALA A 91 -14.84 -0.82 9.94
CA ALA A 91 -13.75 -0.97 10.88
C ALA A 91 -13.59 0.30 11.72
N HIS A 92 -13.30 0.10 13.00
CA HIS A 92 -12.99 1.17 13.95
C HIS A 92 -11.81 0.76 14.82
N MET A 93 -10.89 1.70 15.07
CA MET A 93 -9.70 1.46 15.87
C MET A 93 -9.42 2.66 16.78
N VAL A 94 -9.02 2.38 18.02
CA VAL A 94 -8.48 3.36 18.96
C VAL A 94 -6.98 3.16 19.06
N ILE A 95 -6.23 4.24 18.97
CA ILE A 95 -4.76 4.26 18.98
C ILE A 95 -4.33 5.22 20.09
N GLU A 96 -3.39 4.80 20.92
CA GLU A 96 -2.82 5.65 21.96
C GLU A 96 -1.30 5.81 21.78
N GLU A 97 -0.76 6.87 22.36
CA GLU A 97 0.69 7.12 22.42
C GLU A 97 1.38 5.97 23.17
N ALA A 98 2.48 5.49 22.60
CA ALA A 98 3.26 4.43 23.23
C ALA A 98 3.79 4.86 24.62
N PRO A 99 3.83 3.96 25.60
CA PRO A 99 4.41 4.28 26.90
C PRO A 99 5.88 4.65 26.75
N GLN A 100 6.27 5.76 27.38
CA GLN A 100 7.69 6.14 27.48
C GLN A 100 8.34 5.37 28.64
N THR A 101 8.76 4.17 28.37
CA THR A 101 9.52 3.39 29.34
C THR A 101 11.01 3.63 29.11
N LYS A 102 11.67 4.27 30.08
CA LYS A 102 13.13 4.30 30.15
C LYS A 102 13.58 2.96 30.75
N TYR A 103 13.82 1.99 29.88
CA TYR A 103 14.45 0.74 30.29
C TYR A 103 15.97 0.91 30.22
N SER A 104 16.66 0.42 31.23
CA SER A 104 18.09 0.21 31.20
C SER A 104 18.38 -1.28 31.31
N TYR A 105 19.24 -1.78 30.50
CA TYR A 105 19.73 -3.15 30.54
C TYR A 105 21.26 -3.11 30.79
N PRO A 106 21.85 -4.19 31.30
CA PRO A 106 23.31 -4.28 31.48
C PRO A 106 24.01 -4.20 30.10
N GLU A 107 25.01 -3.33 29.98
CA GLU A 107 25.84 -3.29 28.78
C GLU A 107 26.54 -4.64 28.58
N GLN A 108 26.58 -5.08 27.33
CA GLN A 108 27.25 -6.29 26.91
C GLN A 108 28.54 -5.92 26.14
N PRO A 109 29.60 -6.75 26.18
CA PRO A 109 30.84 -6.48 25.46
C PRO A 109 30.64 -6.48 23.94
N ASP A 110 29.75 -7.33 23.44
CA ASP A 110 29.40 -7.47 22.01
C ASP A 110 27.90 -7.74 21.82
N TYR A 111 27.39 -7.43 20.64
CA TYR A 111 26.01 -7.62 20.24
C TYR A 111 25.91 -8.38 18.93
N LEU A 112 24.90 -9.25 18.81
CA LEU A 112 24.57 -9.97 17.59
C LEU A 112 23.61 -9.12 16.75
N ILE A 113 24.07 -8.67 15.60
CA ILE A 113 23.27 -7.93 14.62
C ILE A 113 22.95 -8.84 13.45
N VAL A 114 21.65 -9.03 13.17
CA VAL A 114 21.17 -9.91 12.10
C VAL A 114 20.36 -9.16 11.08
N LEU A 115 20.54 -9.51 9.80
CA LEU A 115 19.77 -8.99 8.68
C LEU A 115 19.33 -10.16 7.79
N SER A 116 18.16 -10.06 7.20
CA SER A 116 17.72 -11.10 6.26
C SER A 116 16.77 -10.56 5.21
N ALA A 117 16.80 -11.15 4.02
CA ALA A 117 15.96 -10.75 2.90
C ALA A 117 15.51 -11.93 2.05
N ARG A 118 14.53 -11.70 1.17
CA ARG A 118 14.03 -12.71 0.24
C ARG A 118 15.01 -12.98 -0.90
N THR A 119 15.80 -11.96 -1.29
CA THR A 119 16.83 -12.08 -2.33
C THR A 119 18.15 -11.50 -1.85
N SER A 120 19.25 -11.86 -2.53
CA SER A 120 20.59 -11.36 -2.25
C SER A 120 20.71 -9.85 -2.48
N GLU A 121 20.03 -9.34 -3.52
CA GLU A 121 19.98 -7.91 -3.85
C GLU A 121 19.31 -7.10 -2.75
N GLN A 122 18.17 -7.59 -2.26
CA GLN A 122 17.45 -6.97 -1.15
C GLN A 122 18.26 -7.01 0.15
N LEU A 123 19.02 -8.10 0.40
CA LEU A 123 19.91 -8.17 1.54
C LEU A 123 21.02 -7.10 1.44
N ARG A 124 21.63 -6.93 0.28
CA ARG A 124 22.63 -5.88 0.05
C ARG A 124 22.05 -4.48 0.25
N GLU A 125 20.85 -4.23 -0.22
CA GLU A 125 20.15 -2.95 -0.04
C GLU A 125 19.81 -2.71 1.45
N GLN A 126 19.37 -3.74 2.17
CA GLN A 126 19.12 -3.65 3.61
C GLN A 126 20.40 -3.32 4.38
N VAL A 127 21.53 -3.94 4.03
CA VAL A 127 22.85 -3.64 4.62
C VAL A 127 23.23 -2.19 4.36
N LYS A 128 23.06 -1.67 3.13
CA LYS A 128 23.33 -0.25 2.82
C LYS A 128 22.47 0.69 3.67
N ASN A 129 21.17 0.40 3.78
CA ASN A 129 20.23 1.23 4.53
C ASN A 129 20.59 1.26 6.03
N ILE A 130 20.95 0.11 6.60
CA ILE A 130 21.40 0.01 8.01
C ILE A 130 22.74 0.73 8.21
N THR A 131 23.69 0.57 7.29
CA THR A 131 24.97 1.26 7.37
C THR A 131 24.79 2.77 7.37
N LYS A 132 24.03 3.28 6.42
CA LYS A 132 23.70 4.72 6.32
C LYS A 132 23.00 5.21 7.59
N PHE A 133 21.99 4.50 8.07
CA PHE A 133 21.29 4.84 9.30
C PHE A 133 22.23 4.92 10.50
N CYS A 134 23.13 3.94 10.66
CA CYS A 134 24.14 3.96 11.72
C CYS A 134 25.20 5.05 11.55
N GLN A 135 25.41 5.62 10.36
CA GLN A 135 26.29 6.77 10.13
C GLN A 135 25.61 8.08 10.55
N GLU A 136 24.31 8.23 10.26
CA GLU A 136 23.53 9.45 10.46
C GLU A 136 22.96 9.57 11.88
N GLU A 137 22.63 8.44 12.53
CA GLU A 137 21.95 8.41 13.82
C GLU A 137 22.79 7.73 14.92
N GLU A 138 22.66 8.21 16.14
CA GLU A 138 23.14 7.45 17.29
C GLU A 138 22.20 6.29 17.60
N VAL A 139 22.74 5.08 17.60
CA VAL A 139 21.97 3.85 17.77
C VAL A 139 22.51 3.04 18.93
N ASP A 140 21.61 2.65 19.79
CA ASP A 140 21.86 1.68 20.85
C ASP A 140 21.90 0.27 20.26
N LEU A 141 23.06 -0.39 20.32
CA LEU A 141 23.30 -1.71 19.71
C LEU A 141 22.50 -2.82 20.36
N GLY A 142 22.24 -2.75 21.66
CA GLY A 142 21.45 -3.77 22.35
C GLY A 142 19.99 -3.73 21.93
N ASN A 143 19.38 -2.55 21.90
CA ASN A 143 18.03 -2.36 21.39
C ASN A 143 17.93 -2.64 19.89
N MET A 144 18.98 -2.36 19.12
CA MET A 144 19.05 -2.74 17.70
C MET A 144 19.07 -4.27 17.54
N SER A 145 19.92 -4.97 18.28
CA SER A 145 19.98 -6.44 18.30
C SER A 145 18.63 -7.05 18.68
N TYR A 146 18.02 -6.57 19.75
CA TYR A 146 16.69 -6.97 20.20
C TYR A 146 15.63 -6.77 19.12
N THR A 147 15.64 -5.58 18.48
CA THR A 147 14.67 -5.25 17.43
C THR A 147 14.81 -6.15 16.20
N LEU A 148 16.06 -6.41 15.78
CA LEU A 148 16.34 -7.22 14.59
C LEU A 148 16.06 -8.71 14.81
N LEU A 149 16.40 -9.25 15.99
CA LEU A 149 16.19 -10.65 16.31
C LEU A 149 14.73 -11.00 16.61
N LEU A 150 14.01 -10.15 17.37
CA LEU A 150 12.65 -10.45 17.85
C LEU A 150 11.55 -9.60 17.20
N GLY A 151 11.91 -8.54 16.51
CA GLY A 151 10.98 -7.61 15.90
C GLY A 151 10.90 -7.68 14.37
N ARG A 152 11.65 -8.56 13.72
CA ARG A 152 11.71 -8.70 12.27
C ARG A 152 11.47 -10.14 11.85
N LYS A 153 10.92 -10.33 10.64
CA LYS A 153 10.81 -11.64 10.02
C LYS A 153 12.17 -12.05 9.46
N HIS A 154 12.56 -13.31 9.65
CA HIS A 154 13.79 -13.88 9.12
C HIS A 154 13.52 -14.60 7.80
N TRP A 155 14.26 -14.19 6.76
CA TRP A 155 14.17 -14.73 5.41
C TRP A 155 15.34 -15.65 5.11
N ASN A 156 15.41 -16.19 3.88
CA ASN A 156 16.39 -17.22 3.49
C ASN A 156 17.78 -16.67 3.21
N HIS A 157 17.92 -15.44 2.70
CA HIS A 157 19.24 -14.79 2.59
C HIS A 157 19.55 -14.09 3.90
N ARG A 158 20.53 -14.61 4.62
CA ARG A 158 20.83 -14.19 5.99
C ARG A 158 22.25 -13.65 6.14
N LEU A 159 22.39 -12.64 6.94
CA LEU A 159 23.65 -12.07 7.39
C LEU A 159 23.57 -11.89 8.89
N ALA A 160 24.65 -12.25 9.57
CA ALA A 160 24.87 -11.99 10.99
C ALA A 160 26.26 -11.41 11.21
N CYS A 161 26.40 -10.48 12.14
CA CYS A 161 27.69 -10.01 12.60
C CYS A 161 27.70 -9.80 14.12
N VAL A 162 28.86 -10.00 14.73
CA VAL A 162 29.10 -9.79 16.17
C VAL A 162 30.00 -8.57 16.32
N VAL A 163 29.53 -7.56 17.03
CA VAL A 163 30.19 -6.25 17.12
C VAL A 163 30.06 -5.62 18.52
N GLY A 164 31.13 -5.02 19.00
CA GLY A 164 31.15 -4.32 20.29
C GLY A 164 30.88 -2.82 20.20
N SER A 165 30.87 -2.24 18.99
CA SER A 165 30.62 -0.80 18.82
C SER A 165 29.91 -0.48 17.49
N ARG A 166 29.25 0.69 17.44
CA ARG A 166 28.65 1.23 16.20
C ARG A 166 29.69 1.39 15.07
N LYS A 167 30.89 1.84 15.41
CA LYS A 167 32.01 1.99 14.45
C LYS A 167 32.44 0.65 13.87
N ASP A 168 32.49 -0.39 14.70
CA ASP A 168 32.81 -1.75 14.28
C ASP A 168 31.74 -2.35 13.37
N LEU A 169 30.45 -2.08 13.67
CA LEU A 169 29.33 -2.46 12.83
C LEU A 169 29.44 -1.83 11.43
N ILE A 170 29.58 -0.50 11.36
CA ILE A 170 29.71 0.23 10.09
C ILE A 170 30.87 -0.32 9.28
N GLY A 171 32.07 -0.41 9.86
CA GLY A 171 33.25 -0.91 9.15
C GLY A 171 33.14 -2.37 8.69
N SER A 172 32.42 -3.22 9.43
CA SER A 172 32.18 -4.62 9.04
C SER A 172 31.20 -4.72 7.88
N LEU A 173 30.12 -3.94 7.90
CA LEU A 173 29.11 -3.91 6.84
C LEU A 173 29.66 -3.28 5.55
N GLU A 174 30.43 -2.19 5.62
CA GLU A 174 31.10 -1.57 4.46
C GLU A 174 32.07 -2.55 3.79
N LYS A 175 32.94 -3.19 4.56
CA LYS A 175 33.86 -4.20 4.03
C LYS A 175 33.13 -5.37 3.37
N TRP A 176 31.99 -5.78 3.93
CA TRP A 176 31.18 -6.83 3.30
C TRP A 176 30.55 -6.34 1.99
N LEU A 177 30.05 -5.11 1.93
CA LEU A 177 29.51 -4.51 0.71
C LEU A 177 30.53 -4.42 -0.42
N GLU A 178 31.80 -4.11 -0.08
CA GLU A 178 32.91 -4.00 -1.03
C GLU A 178 33.44 -5.37 -1.49
N LYS A 179 33.71 -6.28 -0.54
CA LYS A 179 34.45 -7.53 -0.77
C LYS A 179 33.60 -8.80 -0.77
N GLY A 180 32.34 -8.71 -0.37
CA GLY A 180 31.42 -9.85 -0.22
C GLY A 180 31.73 -10.79 0.94
N ARG A 181 32.83 -10.58 1.66
CA ARG A 181 33.26 -11.39 2.81
C ARG A 181 34.12 -10.61 3.79
N THR A 182 34.02 -10.94 5.07
CA THR A 182 34.86 -10.40 6.15
C THR A 182 34.80 -11.35 7.36
N LEU A 183 35.84 -11.35 8.22
CA LEU A 183 35.99 -12.30 9.33
C LEU A 183 34.86 -12.24 10.37
N LYS A 184 34.25 -11.07 10.57
CA LYS A 184 33.21 -10.83 11.59
C LYS A 184 31.77 -10.93 11.04
N VAL A 185 31.60 -11.28 9.77
CA VAL A 185 30.27 -11.36 9.12
C VAL A 185 30.04 -12.74 8.57
N TYR A 186 29.00 -13.36 9.06
CA TYR A 186 28.50 -14.66 8.63
C TYR A 186 27.39 -14.43 7.59
N VAL A 187 27.41 -15.15 6.50
CA VAL A 187 26.40 -15.01 5.42
C VAL A 187 26.05 -16.37 4.87
N SER A 188 24.77 -16.59 4.63
CA SER A 188 24.28 -17.80 3.94
C SER A 188 23.03 -17.49 3.13
N SER A 189 22.80 -18.30 2.11
CA SER A 189 21.55 -18.34 1.33
C SER A 189 20.97 -19.74 1.47
N LEU A 190 19.85 -19.82 2.17
CA LEU A 190 19.12 -21.08 2.37
C LEU A 190 18.33 -21.39 1.10
N GLY A 191 18.31 -22.66 0.70
CA GLY A 191 17.49 -23.13 -0.43
C GLY A 191 15.98 -22.98 -0.19
N GLU A 192 15.21 -23.17 -1.24
CA GLU A 192 13.75 -23.29 -1.11
C GLU A 192 13.41 -24.63 -0.44
N GLY A 193 12.78 -24.57 0.72
CA GLY A 193 12.38 -25.74 1.50
C GLY A 193 12.62 -25.59 3.00
N GLU A 194 12.22 -26.57 3.78
CA GLU A 194 12.48 -26.60 5.20
C GLU A 194 13.97 -26.86 5.47
N VAL A 195 14.58 -26.03 6.30
CA VAL A 195 15.94 -26.25 6.76
C VAL A 195 15.97 -27.51 7.63
N ARG A 196 16.77 -28.49 7.25
CA ARG A 196 16.95 -29.71 8.05
C ARG A 196 17.82 -29.40 9.27
N GLU A 197 17.18 -29.04 10.37
CA GLU A 197 17.89 -28.80 11.64
C GLU A 197 18.41 -30.11 12.23
N GLN A 198 19.68 -30.11 12.65
CA GLN A 198 20.25 -31.16 13.47
C GLN A 198 19.94 -30.85 14.94
N ALA A 199 19.21 -31.74 15.60
CA ALA A 199 18.75 -31.55 16.98
C ALA A 199 19.91 -31.28 17.98
N SER A 200 21.09 -31.91 17.76
CA SER A 200 22.28 -31.67 18.57
C SER A 200 22.84 -30.25 18.43
N LEU A 201 22.89 -29.72 17.21
CA LEU A 201 23.37 -28.35 16.96
C LEU A 201 22.37 -27.30 17.47
N LYS A 202 21.08 -27.55 17.29
CA LYS A 202 20.03 -26.68 17.84
C LYS A 202 20.14 -26.60 19.37
N ARG A 203 20.28 -27.75 20.04
CA ARG A 203 20.48 -27.81 21.49
C ARG A 203 21.74 -27.06 21.90
N TYR A 204 22.87 -27.31 21.23
CA TYR A 204 24.11 -26.63 21.50
C TYR A 204 23.99 -25.11 21.34
N GLY A 205 23.35 -24.62 20.28
CA GLY A 205 23.07 -23.19 20.09
C GLY A 205 22.25 -22.59 21.22
N ASN A 206 21.24 -23.29 21.73
CA ASN A 206 20.46 -22.84 22.88
C ASN A 206 21.29 -22.84 24.19
N GLU A 207 22.19 -23.80 24.36
CA GLU A 207 23.14 -23.82 25.47
C GLU A 207 24.12 -22.63 25.39
N CYS A 208 24.57 -22.25 24.16
CA CYS A 208 25.36 -21.02 23.97
C CYS A 208 24.58 -19.78 24.40
N ILE A 209 23.29 -19.66 24.04
CA ILE A 209 22.42 -18.57 24.48
C ILE A 209 22.32 -18.49 26.00
N GLU A 210 22.13 -19.62 26.67
CA GLU A 210 22.07 -19.66 28.14
C GLU A 210 23.39 -19.26 28.78
N ARG A 211 24.55 -19.63 28.19
CA ARG A 211 25.87 -19.24 28.67
C ARG A 211 26.12 -17.74 28.47
N CYS A 212 25.77 -17.18 27.30
CA CYS A 212 25.84 -15.73 27.07
C CYS A 212 25.13 -14.93 28.17
N ARG A 213 23.97 -15.42 28.64
CA ARG A 213 23.21 -14.75 29.72
C ARG A 213 23.93 -14.77 31.09
N LYS A 214 24.77 -15.76 31.35
CA LYS A 214 25.38 -16.03 32.66
C LYS A 214 26.87 -15.70 32.72
N SER A 215 27.50 -15.48 31.56
CA SER A 215 28.95 -15.35 31.46
C SER A 215 29.43 -13.96 31.85
N GLU A 216 30.43 -13.91 32.70
CA GLU A 216 31.25 -12.72 33.01
C GLU A 216 32.56 -12.71 32.17
N ASP A 217 32.88 -13.79 31.48
CA ASP A 217 34.05 -13.92 30.62
C ASP A 217 33.74 -13.43 29.20
N SER A 218 34.31 -12.29 28.84
CA SER A 218 34.10 -11.65 27.54
C SER A 218 34.60 -12.49 26.35
N ILE A 219 35.65 -13.30 26.52
CA ILE A 219 36.19 -14.15 25.45
C ILE A 219 35.17 -15.27 25.14
N ARG A 220 34.73 -15.95 26.17
CA ARG A 220 33.74 -17.03 26.03
C ARG A 220 32.39 -16.50 25.54
N TYR A 221 31.99 -15.33 25.99
CA TYR A 221 30.79 -14.65 25.49
C TYR A 221 30.87 -14.41 23.99
N LEU A 222 31.99 -13.93 23.47
CA LEU A 222 32.21 -13.69 22.04
C LEU A 222 32.20 -14.99 21.22
N GLU A 223 32.81 -16.07 21.75
CA GLU A 223 32.80 -17.40 21.10
C GLU A 223 31.39 -17.97 21.01
N ASP A 224 30.61 -17.92 22.08
CA ASP A 224 29.22 -18.39 22.11
C ASP A 224 28.34 -17.54 21.17
N LEU A 225 28.52 -16.21 21.17
CA LEU A 225 27.77 -15.31 20.30
C LEU A 225 28.11 -15.53 18.81
N SER A 226 29.39 -15.83 18.51
CA SER A 226 29.83 -16.20 17.15
C SER A 226 29.22 -17.52 16.67
N THR A 227 29.12 -18.49 17.59
CA THR A 227 28.44 -19.77 17.31
C THR A 227 26.94 -19.56 17.02
N ILE A 228 26.27 -18.72 17.80
CA ILE A 228 24.87 -18.35 17.58
C ILE A 228 24.70 -17.67 16.22
N ALA A 229 25.63 -16.75 15.85
CA ALA A 229 25.62 -16.07 14.54
C ALA A 229 25.73 -17.05 13.37
N ASP A 230 26.63 -18.04 13.47
CA ASP A 230 26.81 -19.06 12.44
C ASP A 230 25.58 -19.98 12.31
N LEU A 231 25.01 -20.43 13.41
CA LEU A 231 23.79 -21.23 13.42
C LEU A 231 22.59 -20.43 12.90
N TYR A 232 22.50 -19.13 13.20
CA TYR A 232 21.46 -18.25 12.66
C TYR A 232 21.47 -18.22 11.12
N VAL A 233 22.63 -18.01 10.51
CA VAL A 233 22.71 -17.95 9.04
C VAL A 233 22.48 -19.30 8.39
N GLN A 234 22.76 -20.40 9.08
CA GLN A 234 22.41 -21.75 8.65
C GLN A 234 20.92 -22.07 8.78
N GLY A 235 20.11 -21.18 9.35
CA GLY A 235 18.65 -21.30 9.39
C GLY A 235 18.10 -21.90 10.69
N TYR A 236 18.91 -22.19 11.69
CA TYR A 236 18.43 -22.75 12.96
C TYR A 236 17.50 -21.79 13.68
N GLY A 237 16.35 -22.30 14.11
CA GLY A 237 15.40 -21.59 14.98
C GLY A 237 15.79 -21.75 16.44
N LEU A 238 16.63 -20.81 16.95
CA LEU A 238 17.10 -20.80 18.33
C LEU A 238 16.16 -19.95 19.22
N ALA A 239 16.27 -20.11 20.53
CA ALA A 239 15.48 -19.38 21.53
C ALA A 239 16.07 -17.97 21.78
N PHE A 240 16.12 -17.12 20.74
CA PHE A 240 16.79 -15.80 20.76
C PHE A 240 16.24 -14.86 21.84
N GLU A 241 14.97 -15.03 22.25
CA GLU A 241 14.37 -14.25 23.34
C GLU A 241 15.15 -14.37 24.65
N GLN A 242 15.83 -15.49 24.85
CA GLN A 242 16.62 -15.75 26.05
C GLN A 242 17.97 -15.01 26.08
N LEU A 243 18.42 -14.43 24.97
CA LEU A 243 19.59 -13.53 24.96
C LEU A 243 19.30 -12.22 25.71
N PHE A 244 18.02 -11.85 25.81
CA PHE A 244 17.60 -10.56 26.30
C PHE A 244 16.92 -10.71 27.67
N VAL A 245 17.52 -10.11 28.68
CA VAL A 245 16.87 -9.91 29.99
C VAL A 245 15.94 -8.69 29.93
N HIS A 246 15.26 -8.36 31.02
CA HIS A 246 14.41 -7.18 31.07
C HIS A 246 15.20 -5.90 30.79
N GLY A 247 14.55 -4.93 30.13
CA GLY A 247 15.12 -3.61 29.89
C GLY A 247 15.38 -3.25 28.42
N TYR A 248 15.34 -4.22 27.50
CA TYR A 248 15.43 -3.92 26.07
C TYR A 248 14.11 -3.41 25.51
N SER A 249 14.19 -2.54 24.49
CA SER A 249 13.03 -2.00 23.80
C SER A 249 13.19 -2.06 22.28
N ARG A 250 12.07 -2.13 21.57
CA ARG A 250 12.09 -1.99 20.10
C ARG A 250 12.35 -0.55 19.72
N ILE A 251 13.26 -0.35 18.77
CA ILE A 251 13.61 0.96 18.22
C ILE A 251 13.23 1.06 16.75
N SER A 252 13.04 2.29 16.27
CA SER A 252 12.84 2.54 14.84
C SER A 252 14.12 2.26 14.07
N LEU A 253 14.06 1.32 13.14
CA LEU A 253 15.13 0.96 12.22
C LEU A 253 14.61 1.06 10.78
N PRO A 254 15.48 1.22 9.78
CA PRO A 254 15.09 1.19 8.38
C PRO A 254 14.19 0.00 8.07
N THR A 255 13.16 0.25 7.26
CA THR A 255 12.19 -0.77 6.87
C THR A 255 12.78 -1.73 5.84
N TYR A 256 12.08 -2.85 5.60
CA TYR A 256 12.47 -3.83 4.60
C TYR A 256 12.51 -3.19 3.21
N PRO A 257 13.58 -3.37 2.42
CA PRO A 257 13.69 -2.86 1.07
C PRO A 257 12.91 -3.76 0.10
N PHE A 258 11.64 -3.44 -0.12
CA PHE A 258 10.81 -4.17 -1.09
C PHE A 258 11.36 -4.04 -2.50
N ALA A 259 11.13 -5.06 -3.34
CA ALA A 259 11.43 -4.99 -4.76
C ALA A 259 10.65 -3.84 -5.41
N LYS A 260 11.35 -2.99 -6.15
CA LYS A 260 10.76 -1.85 -6.85
C LYS A 260 10.36 -2.28 -8.27
N GLU A 261 9.27 -3.01 -8.37
CA GLU A 261 8.65 -3.36 -9.63
C GLU A 261 7.60 -2.32 -10.01
N ARG A 262 7.58 -1.93 -11.27
CA ARG A 262 6.60 -0.97 -11.76
C ARG A 262 5.32 -1.72 -12.15
N TYR A 263 4.23 -1.47 -11.42
CA TYR A 263 2.88 -1.99 -11.71
C TYR A 263 1.95 -0.90 -12.25
N TRP A 264 2.51 0.13 -12.86
CA TRP A 264 1.72 1.18 -13.47
C TRP A 264 1.21 0.72 -14.82
N VAL A 265 -0.02 1.11 -15.16
CA VAL A 265 -0.53 0.90 -16.52
C VAL A 265 0.38 1.67 -17.46
N GLU A 266 1.06 0.98 -18.35
CA GLU A 266 1.94 1.63 -19.34
C GLU A 266 1.07 2.47 -20.29
N GLU A 267 1.44 3.74 -20.45
CA GLU A 267 0.92 4.56 -21.52
C GLU A 267 1.34 3.90 -22.83
N GLU A 268 0.37 3.47 -23.61
CA GLU A 268 0.38 2.83 -24.91
C GLU A 268 1.76 2.70 -25.60
N ASN A 269 2.40 1.56 -25.45
CA ASN A 269 3.23 1.05 -26.52
C ASN A 269 2.30 0.69 -27.68
N GLU A 270 2.58 1.20 -28.88
CA GLU A 270 1.79 0.96 -30.10
C GLU A 270 1.58 -0.54 -30.44
N GLU A 271 2.26 -1.46 -29.78
CA GLU A 271 2.15 -2.92 -29.95
C GLU A 271 0.90 -3.56 -29.30
N TYR A 272 0.26 -2.90 -28.31
CA TYR A 272 -1.01 -3.36 -27.74
C TYR A 272 -2.26 -2.85 -28.49
N ARG A 273 -2.14 -2.63 -29.81
CA ARG A 273 -3.32 -2.43 -30.66
C ARG A 273 -4.06 -3.75 -30.76
N MET A 274 -5.04 -3.92 -29.88
CA MET A 274 -5.91 -5.08 -29.95
C MET A 274 -6.53 -5.17 -31.36
N LYS A 275 -6.45 -6.34 -31.96
CA LYS A 275 -7.18 -6.70 -33.16
C LYS A 275 -8.44 -7.42 -32.72
N ASN A 276 -9.55 -7.17 -33.40
CA ASN A 276 -10.74 -8.01 -33.21
C ASN A 276 -10.51 -9.44 -33.72
N VAL A 277 -11.46 -10.32 -33.52
CA VAL A 277 -11.41 -11.74 -33.95
C VAL A 277 -11.10 -11.86 -35.45
N ASP A 278 -11.45 -10.87 -36.27
CA ASP A 278 -11.22 -10.82 -37.71
C ASP A 278 -9.92 -10.08 -38.10
N GLY A 279 -9.09 -9.67 -37.13
CA GLY A 279 -7.81 -8.98 -37.36
C GLY A 279 -7.93 -7.50 -37.69
N ALA A 280 -9.12 -6.89 -37.64
CA ALA A 280 -9.31 -5.46 -37.83
C ALA A 280 -8.86 -4.65 -36.58
N ARG A 281 -8.37 -3.45 -36.85
CA ARG A 281 -7.89 -2.55 -35.80
C ARG A 281 -9.05 -1.97 -35.00
N LEU A 282 -9.07 -2.24 -33.68
CA LEU A 282 -10.03 -1.64 -32.78
C LEU A 282 -9.79 -0.14 -32.60
N LEU A 283 -10.85 0.61 -32.40
CA LEU A 283 -10.78 2.04 -32.09
C LEU A 283 -10.28 2.24 -30.63
N HIS A 284 -10.76 1.42 -29.72
CA HIS A 284 -10.43 1.45 -28.28
C HIS A 284 -10.78 0.08 -27.68
N PRO A 285 -10.13 -0.40 -26.59
CA PRO A 285 -10.44 -1.69 -25.96
C PRO A 285 -11.91 -1.89 -25.56
N LEU A 286 -12.62 -0.80 -25.25
CA LEU A 286 -14.03 -0.80 -24.89
C LEU A 286 -14.95 -0.24 -25.99
N LEU A 287 -14.39 0.19 -27.13
CA LEU A 287 -15.14 0.81 -28.24
C LEU A 287 -14.55 0.35 -29.57
N HIS A 288 -15.01 -0.80 -30.06
CA HIS A 288 -14.32 -1.51 -31.12
C HIS A 288 -14.46 -0.84 -32.49
N GLN A 289 -15.66 -0.42 -32.87
CA GLN A 289 -15.93 0.15 -34.20
C GLN A 289 -17.00 1.24 -34.16
N ASN A 290 -16.95 2.14 -35.11
CA ASN A 290 -18.00 3.11 -35.35
C ASN A 290 -19.04 2.46 -36.25
N THR A 291 -20.26 2.35 -35.79
CA THR A 291 -21.42 1.77 -36.47
C THR A 291 -22.52 2.80 -36.67
N SER A 292 -22.17 4.11 -36.64
CA SER A 292 -23.10 5.21 -36.94
C SER A 292 -23.67 5.11 -38.32
N ASP A 293 -24.91 5.56 -38.48
CA ASP A 293 -25.57 5.76 -39.78
C ASP A 293 -26.07 7.21 -39.91
N LEU A 294 -26.92 7.48 -40.89
CA LEU A 294 -27.46 8.82 -41.12
C LEU A 294 -28.49 9.26 -40.08
N THR A 295 -28.97 8.35 -39.23
CA THR A 295 -30.02 8.59 -38.25
C THR A 295 -29.55 8.55 -36.82
N GLU A 296 -28.42 7.84 -36.55
CA GLU A 296 -27.95 7.56 -35.20
C GLU A 296 -26.42 7.58 -35.12
N GLN A 297 -25.88 8.25 -34.12
CA GLN A 297 -24.45 8.17 -33.77
C GLN A 297 -24.23 7.01 -32.82
N ARG A 298 -23.60 5.94 -33.31
CA ARG A 298 -23.46 4.68 -32.59
C ARG A 298 -22.05 4.09 -32.72
N PHE A 299 -21.60 3.48 -31.63
CA PHE A 299 -20.39 2.65 -31.61
C PHE A 299 -20.77 1.26 -31.08
N SER A 300 -20.09 0.23 -31.59
CA SER A 300 -20.34 -1.16 -31.22
C SER A 300 -19.06 -1.86 -30.78
N SER A 301 -19.18 -2.79 -29.83
CA SER A 301 -18.10 -3.57 -29.26
C SER A 301 -18.57 -5.01 -29.04
N THR A 302 -17.75 -5.98 -29.41
CA THR A 302 -18.01 -7.40 -29.17
C THR A 302 -17.09 -7.88 -28.05
N PHE A 303 -17.66 -8.30 -26.93
CA PHE A 303 -16.93 -8.87 -25.82
C PHE A 303 -17.05 -10.40 -25.80
N THR A 304 -15.91 -11.08 -25.70
CA THR A 304 -15.80 -12.55 -25.68
C THR A 304 -15.78 -13.12 -24.28
N GLY A 305 -15.49 -12.28 -23.28
CA GLY A 305 -15.25 -12.66 -21.90
C GLY A 305 -13.79 -13.10 -21.63
N ASP A 306 -12.92 -13.02 -22.63
CA ASP A 306 -11.48 -13.29 -22.46
C ASP A 306 -10.66 -12.02 -22.24
N GLU A 307 -11.28 -10.85 -22.40
CA GLU A 307 -10.68 -9.58 -22.05
C GLU A 307 -10.33 -9.57 -20.56
N PHE A 308 -9.14 -9.03 -20.22
CA PHE A 308 -8.64 -9.06 -18.83
C PHE A 308 -9.64 -8.46 -17.84
N PHE A 309 -10.33 -7.36 -18.22
CA PHE A 309 -11.32 -6.69 -17.39
C PHE A 309 -12.63 -7.47 -17.22
N MET A 310 -12.93 -8.45 -18.09
CA MET A 310 -14.04 -9.38 -17.95
C MET A 310 -13.62 -10.64 -17.18
N LYS A 311 -12.45 -11.19 -17.54
CA LYS A 311 -11.90 -12.43 -16.96
C LYS A 311 -11.63 -12.27 -15.46
N ASP A 312 -11.11 -11.10 -15.06
CA ASP A 312 -10.73 -10.83 -13.68
C ASP A 312 -11.90 -10.24 -12.84
N HIS A 313 -13.00 -9.83 -13.50
CA HIS A 313 -14.18 -9.30 -12.82
C HIS A 313 -15.35 -10.29 -12.87
N GLN A 314 -15.35 -11.23 -11.93
CA GLN A 314 -16.41 -12.25 -11.82
C GLN A 314 -17.31 -11.97 -10.60
N VAL A 315 -18.61 -11.98 -10.84
CA VAL A 315 -19.65 -11.83 -9.82
C VAL A 315 -20.51 -13.08 -9.80
N LYS A 316 -20.51 -13.81 -8.70
CA LYS A 316 -21.21 -15.10 -8.55
C LYS A 316 -20.87 -16.15 -9.63
N GLY A 317 -19.63 -16.10 -10.13
CA GLY A 317 -19.14 -17.01 -11.17
C GLY A 317 -19.42 -16.57 -12.62
N GLU A 318 -20.11 -15.45 -12.83
CA GLU A 318 -20.35 -14.87 -14.15
C GLU A 318 -19.35 -13.74 -14.44
N LYS A 319 -18.84 -13.68 -15.67
CA LYS A 319 -17.98 -12.60 -16.15
C LYS A 319 -18.83 -11.36 -16.41
N VAL A 320 -18.60 -10.29 -15.65
CA VAL A 320 -19.43 -9.08 -15.67
C VAL A 320 -18.60 -7.88 -16.10
N LEU A 321 -19.11 -7.06 -17.00
CA LEU A 321 -18.46 -5.81 -17.38
C LEU A 321 -18.40 -4.87 -16.17
N PRO A 322 -17.19 -4.40 -15.75
CA PRO A 322 -17.03 -3.49 -14.61
C PRO A 322 -17.82 -2.20 -14.79
N GLY A 323 -18.45 -1.70 -13.73
CA GLY A 323 -19.27 -0.47 -13.80
C GLY A 323 -18.50 0.75 -14.32
N VAL A 324 -17.19 0.84 -14.07
CA VAL A 324 -16.33 1.91 -14.59
C VAL A 324 -16.08 1.81 -16.09
N ALA A 325 -16.22 0.62 -16.71
CA ALA A 325 -16.06 0.44 -18.14
C ALA A 325 -17.13 1.20 -18.94
N TYR A 326 -18.35 1.29 -18.43
CA TYR A 326 -19.43 2.07 -19.06
C TYR A 326 -19.09 3.56 -19.11
N LEU A 327 -18.43 4.09 -18.07
CA LEU A 327 -17.99 5.48 -18.03
C LEU A 327 -16.92 5.75 -19.10
N GLU A 328 -15.97 4.84 -19.26
CA GLU A 328 -14.91 4.95 -20.26
C GLU A 328 -15.45 4.77 -21.67
N MET A 329 -16.42 3.86 -21.88
CA MET A 329 -17.15 3.75 -23.16
C MET A 329 -17.83 5.07 -23.53
N ALA A 330 -18.54 5.69 -22.58
CA ALA A 330 -19.22 6.96 -22.80
C ALA A 330 -18.22 8.10 -23.10
N ARG A 331 -17.16 8.19 -22.31
CA ARG A 331 -16.11 9.19 -22.50
C ARG A 331 -15.47 9.08 -23.89
N GLU A 332 -15.09 7.87 -24.29
CA GLU A 332 -14.41 7.66 -25.58
C GLU A 332 -15.35 7.82 -26.76
N ALA A 333 -16.62 7.40 -26.63
CA ALA A 333 -17.63 7.62 -27.66
C ALA A 333 -17.87 9.11 -27.91
N VAL A 334 -18.07 9.90 -26.85
CA VAL A 334 -18.26 11.36 -26.93
C VAL A 334 -17.02 12.04 -27.51
N LYS A 335 -15.83 11.65 -27.07
CA LYS A 335 -14.55 12.15 -27.59
C LYS A 335 -14.46 11.95 -29.11
N ARG A 336 -14.77 10.76 -29.61
CA ARG A 336 -14.69 10.44 -31.03
C ARG A 336 -15.77 11.11 -31.85
N ALA A 337 -16.96 11.23 -31.30
CA ALA A 337 -18.09 11.87 -31.97
C ALA A 337 -17.89 13.38 -32.10
N SER A 338 -17.32 14.04 -31.11
CA SER A 338 -17.13 15.50 -31.13
C SER A 338 -15.99 15.99 -32.02
N GLY A 339 -15.10 15.13 -32.48
CA GLY A 339 -14.04 15.45 -33.46
C GLY A 339 -13.00 16.51 -33.04
N SER A 340 -13.12 17.10 -31.86
CA SER A 340 -12.49 18.38 -31.51
C SER A 340 -11.46 18.30 -30.37
N PHE A 341 -10.75 17.17 -30.19
CA PHE A 341 -9.74 17.07 -29.12
C PHE A 341 -8.31 17.37 -29.56
N SER A 342 -8.11 18.26 -30.57
CA SER A 342 -6.79 18.87 -30.81
C SER A 342 -6.42 19.96 -29.82
N ASP A 343 -7.40 20.50 -29.06
CA ASP A 343 -7.17 21.48 -27.99
C ASP A 343 -7.02 20.79 -26.63
N SER A 344 -5.86 20.91 -26.01
CA SER A 344 -5.49 20.37 -24.68
C SER A 344 -6.33 20.89 -23.50
N ASN A 345 -7.37 21.67 -23.77
CA ASN A 345 -8.16 22.40 -22.78
C ASN A 345 -9.64 21.92 -22.63
N GLN A 346 -10.07 20.92 -23.37
CA GLN A 346 -11.43 20.40 -23.24
C GLN A 346 -11.48 19.11 -22.40
N ARG A 347 -12.47 19.03 -21.51
CA ARG A 347 -12.74 17.86 -20.67
C ARG A 347 -14.17 17.39 -20.89
N ILE A 348 -14.40 16.09 -20.76
CA ILE A 348 -15.72 15.49 -20.76
C ILE A 348 -16.14 15.26 -19.32
N GLN A 349 -17.25 15.84 -18.94
CA GLN A 349 -17.90 15.61 -17.64
C GLN A 349 -19.11 14.71 -17.86
N LEU A 350 -19.18 13.59 -17.11
CA LEU A 350 -20.32 12.70 -17.11
C LEU A 350 -21.18 12.96 -15.88
N ASN A 351 -22.48 13.17 -16.10
CA ASN A 351 -23.46 13.48 -15.07
C ASN A 351 -24.65 12.53 -15.13
N ASN A 352 -25.34 12.37 -14.00
CA ASN A 352 -26.57 11.59 -13.90
C ASN A 352 -26.43 10.16 -14.46
N VAL A 353 -25.29 9.53 -14.22
CA VAL A 353 -25.02 8.19 -14.72
C VAL A 353 -25.82 7.17 -13.90
N VAL A 354 -26.56 6.33 -14.59
CA VAL A 354 -27.37 5.27 -13.99
C VAL A 354 -26.97 3.92 -14.60
N TRP A 355 -26.69 2.96 -13.76
CA TRP A 355 -26.51 1.56 -14.12
C TRP A 355 -27.83 0.83 -13.87
N ILE A 356 -28.46 0.32 -14.93
CA ILE A 356 -29.79 -0.28 -14.89
C ILE A 356 -29.67 -1.78 -14.69
N ARG A 357 -28.76 -2.41 -15.45
CA ARG A 357 -28.49 -3.85 -15.38
C ARG A 357 -27.06 -4.17 -15.80
N PRO A 358 -26.45 -5.24 -15.26
CA PRO A 358 -25.11 -5.64 -15.67
C PRO A 358 -25.09 -6.19 -17.10
N ILE A 359 -23.96 -6.06 -17.79
CA ILE A 359 -23.61 -6.82 -18.99
C ILE A 359 -22.81 -8.03 -18.53
N THR A 360 -23.28 -9.22 -18.87
CA THR A 360 -22.64 -10.49 -18.53
C THR A 360 -22.29 -11.25 -19.80
N VAL A 361 -21.13 -11.91 -19.82
CA VAL A 361 -20.71 -12.77 -20.92
C VAL A 361 -20.63 -14.20 -20.39
N SER A 362 -21.40 -15.09 -21.02
CA SER A 362 -21.35 -16.53 -20.77
C SER A 362 -20.51 -17.25 -21.84
N ASP A 363 -21.06 -18.27 -22.48
CA ASP A 363 -20.37 -19.09 -23.48
C ASP A 363 -20.31 -18.46 -24.88
N LYS A 364 -21.06 -17.40 -25.13
CA LYS A 364 -21.10 -16.71 -26.42
C LYS A 364 -20.70 -15.25 -26.25
N PRO A 365 -19.98 -14.70 -27.24
CA PRO A 365 -19.68 -13.28 -27.28
C PRO A 365 -20.99 -12.45 -27.26
N ILE A 366 -20.92 -11.29 -26.62
CA ILE A 366 -22.04 -10.33 -26.57
C ILE A 366 -21.66 -9.06 -27.36
N GLU A 367 -22.57 -8.58 -28.18
CA GLU A 367 -22.43 -7.30 -28.86
C GLU A 367 -23.06 -6.21 -27.99
N VAL A 368 -22.30 -5.16 -27.69
CA VAL A 368 -22.68 -4.03 -26.86
C VAL A 368 -22.58 -2.76 -27.69
N HIS A 369 -23.59 -1.94 -27.61
CA HIS A 369 -23.67 -0.68 -28.35
C HIS A 369 -23.72 0.50 -27.40
N ILE A 370 -23.17 1.63 -27.83
CA ILE A 370 -23.40 2.94 -27.22
C ILE A 370 -23.88 3.90 -28.27
N ARG A 371 -24.99 4.61 -27.99
CA ARG A 371 -25.53 5.65 -28.84
C ARG A 371 -25.55 7.00 -28.15
N LEU A 372 -25.42 8.05 -28.95
CA LEU A 372 -25.30 9.43 -28.49
C LEU A 372 -26.42 10.27 -29.06
N PHE A 373 -27.04 11.10 -28.23
CA PHE A 373 -28.12 12.01 -28.60
C PHE A 373 -27.69 13.44 -28.20
N PRO A 374 -27.15 14.25 -29.13
CA PRO A 374 -26.88 15.65 -28.88
C PRO A 374 -28.17 16.43 -28.61
N GLU A 375 -28.18 17.25 -27.57
CA GLU A 375 -29.31 18.12 -27.21
C GLU A 375 -28.99 19.59 -27.53
N GLU A 376 -30.05 20.41 -27.75
CA GLU A 376 -29.92 21.82 -28.10
C GLU A 376 -29.16 22.67 -27.04
N ASN A 377 -29.17 22.23 -25.78
CA ASN A 377 -28.48 22.87 -24.65
C ASN A 377 -26.96 22.60 -24.60
N GLY A 378 -26.42 21.85 -25.56
CA GLY A 378 -25.00 21.47 -25.63
C GLY A 378 -24.62 20.26 -24.76
N THR A 379 -25.59 19.59 -24.16
CA THR A 379 -25.40 18.30 -23.52
C THR A 379 -25.56 17.15 -24.51
N ILE A 380 -25.00 15.97 -24.16
CA ILE A 380 -25.10 14.75 -24.96
C ILE A 380 -25.65 13.66 -24.06
N PHE A 381 -26.90 13.28 -24.29
CA PHE A 381 -27.44 12.08 -23.64
C PHE A 381 -26.85 10.84 -24.28
N TYR A 382 -26.53 9.81 -23.50
CA TYR A 382 -26.00 8.56 -24.01
C TYR A 382 -26.69 7.35 -23.38
N GLU A 383 -26.73 6.26 -24.12
CA GLU A 383 -27.23 4.96 -23.64
C GLU A 383 -26.28 3.84 -24.09
N VAL A 384 -25.95 2.94 -23.14
CA VAL A 384 -25.24 1.69 -23.41
C VAL A 384 -26.30 0.57 -23.40
N PHE A 385 -26.38 -0.17 -24.48
CA PHE A 385 -27.45 -1.17 -24.69
C PHE A 385 -26.93 -2.40 -25.44
N THR A 386 -27.73 -3.47 -25.41
CA THR A 386 -27.58 -4.66 -26.26
C THR A 386 -28.89 -4.89 -27.04
N ASP A 387 -28.80 -5.56 -28.16
CA ASP A 387 -29.99 -5.95 -28.88
C ASP A 387 -30.83 -6.95 -28.07
N ASN A 388 -32.13 -6.76 -28.10
CA ASN A 388 -33.07 -7.67 -27.47
C ASN A 388 -33.35 -8.87 -28.41
N PRO A 389 -33.23 -10.13 -27.93
CA PRO A 389 -33.63 -11.29 -28.70
C PRO A 389 -35.10 -11.21 -29.19
N ASN A 390 -35.98 -10.54 -28.43
CA ASN A 390 -37.34 -10.23 -28.82
C ASN A 390 -37.37 -8.85 -29.49
N GLN A 391 -37.26 -8.80 -30.80
CA GLN A 391 -37.20 -7.56 -31.60
C GLN A 391 -38.38 -6.60 -31.39
N GLU A 392 -39.51 -7.08 -30.86
CA GLU A 392 -40.72 -6.27 -30.61
C GLU A 392 -40.61 -5.38 -29.35
N GLU A 393 -39.67 -5.63 -28.44
CA GLU A 393 -39.58 -4.93 -27.15
C GLU A 393 -38.48 -3.82 -27.10
N GLY A 394 -37.80 -3.58 -28.22
CA GLY A 394 -36.70 -2.61 -28.28
C GLY A 394 -35.42 -3.07 -27.56
N PRO A 395 -34.34 -2.27 -27.62
CA PRO A 395 -33.01 -2.64 -27.06
C PRO A 395 -33.03 -2.71 -25.55
N LEU A 396 -32.17 -3.56 -25.00
CA LEU A 396 -31.98 -3.69 -23.56
C LEU A 396 -30.93 -2.66 -23.06
N VAL A 397 -31.40 -1.60 -22.41
CA VAL A 397 -30.52 -0.57 -21.87
C VAL A 397 -29.86 -1.04 -20.56
N HIS A 398 -28.52 -0.93 -20.48
CA HIS A 398 -27.69 -1.31 -19.36
C HIS A 398 -27.21 -0.12 -18.53
N SER A 399 -26.87 0.99 -19.19
CA SER A 399 -26.49 2.24 -18.54
C SER A 399 -26.88 3.43 -19.41
N GLN A 400 -27.12 4.55 -18.76
CA GLN A 400 -27.40 5.83 -19.41
C GLN A 400 -26.84 6.99 -18.61
N GLY A 401 -26.66 8.16 -19.25
CA GLY A 401 -26.20 9.36 -18.57
C GLY A 401 -26.11 10.54 -19.52
N ILE A 402 -25.56 11.63 -19.02
CA ILE A 402 -25.39 12.90 -19.74
C ILE A 402 -23.91 13.24 -19.77
N ALA A 403 -23.37 13.54 -20.95
CA ALA A 403 -22.04 14.08 -21.12
C ALA A 403 -22.08 15.56 -21.47
N THR A 404 -21.13 16.34 -20.95
CA THR A 404 -20.96 17.76 -21.23
C THR A 404 -19.50 18.04 -21.56
N LEU A 405 -19.27 18.82 -22.61
CA LEU A 405 -17.94 19.31 -22.96
C LEU A 405 -17.67 20.59 -22.17
N VAL A 406 -16.69 20.57 -21.26
CA VAL A 406 -16.31 21.72 -20.44
C VAL A 406 -14.90 22.18 -20.81
N SER A 407 -14.73 23.50 -21.01
CA SER A 407 -13.41 24.08 -21.15
C SER A 407 -12.73 24.10 -19.78
N SER A 408 -11.48 23.65 -19.68
CA SER A 408 -10.69 23.78 -18.46
C SER A 408 -10.26 25.25 -18.33
N GLU A 409 -11.09 26.09 -17.74
CA GLU A 409 -10.56 27.30 -17.12
C GLU A 409 -9.59 26.85 -16.01
N LYS A 410 -8.41 27.48 -15.98
CA LYS A 410 -7.35 27.20 -15.02
C LYS A 410 -7.93 27.25 -13.60
N ILE A 411 -8.09 26.09 -12.99
CA ILE A 411 -8.13 26.02 -11.54
C ILE A 411 -6.70 26.33 -11.11
N SER A 412 -6.47 27.55 -10.66
CA SER A 412 -5.22 27.90 -9.97
C SER A 412 -5.09 27.00 -8.75
N PRO A 413 -3.87 26.50 -8.45
CA PRO A 413 -3.61 25.56 -7.39
C PRO A 413 -3.98 26.08 -6.00
#